data_d5b4197f2582a2e935e679eb5a167f46
#
_entry.id   d5b4197f2582a2e935e679eb5a167f46
#
_cell.length_a   1.000
_cell.length_b   1.000
_cell.length_c   1.000
_cell.angle_alpha   90.00
_cell.angle_beta   90.00
_cell.angle_gamma   90.00
#
_symmetry.space_group_name_H-M   'P 1'
#
loop_
_entity.id
_entity.type
_entity.pdbx_description
1 polymer ?
#
loop_
_entity_poly.entity_id
_entity_poly.type
_entity_poly.pdbx_seq_one_letter_code
_entity_poly.pdbx_strand_id
1 'polypeptide(L)'
;MKPKKLPSGNWRVRVLEYTEPNGKRHYRSFTDPDKHTAISMASEFLANHSGKSETYENITVKEACERYIKAKEAVLSPSTICEYRRIVKQDFQKLMPMPLRKLTPEQVQIAVSELSLRVAPKTARNRHGFLHAAVSMYRPGFVFSTRLPQKKEAECIVPITSEVQTLLSVADEWIRVPILLASQGSLRRSEICALTPEDFTDLGVRVSKAVVINDEGKPVVKPPKSKAGNRFCPLPHEVIQEARAWKHFGLTPASLSAHFRRCRDKVDVPHFSFHKLRHYWASELHAQGIPDKYIAETGGWETVEMLQRVYQHALRDHSNEMTSRIVSIFSENFSNVTRSATR
;
A
#
# COMPACT_ATOMS: atom_id res chain seq x y z
N MET A 1 11.00 -36.62 -28.01
CA MET A 1 11.67 -36.72 -26.68
C MET A 1 12.49 -38.01 -26.66
N LYS A 2 13.81 -37.95 -26.27
CA LYS A 2 14.65 -39.15 -26.18
C LYS A 2 14.92 -39.43 -24.70
N PRO A 3 14.35 -40.47 -24.09
CA PRO A 3 14.64 -40.87 -22.73
C PRO A 3 16.07 -41.45 -22.64
N LYS A 4 16.82 -41.09 -21.60
CA LYS A 4 18.16 -41.56 -21.32
C LYS A 4 18.19 -42.27 -19.97
N LYS A 5 18.70 -43.48 -19.91
CA LYS A 5 18.92 -44.22 -18.68
C LYS A 5 20.16 -43.67 -17.96
N LEU A 6 20.01 -43.34 -16.69
CA LEU A 6 21.10 -42.83 -15.85
C LEU A 6 21.86 -43.99 -15.18
N PRO A 7 23.09 -43.77 -14.68
CA PRO A 7 23.85 -44.78 -13.94
C PRO A 7 23.11 -45.25 -12.65
N SER A 8 22.22 -44.38 -12.09
CA SER A 8 21.38 -44.71 -10.94
C SER A 8 20.23 -45.68 -11.23
N GLY A 9 20.09 -46.15 -12.50
CA GLY A 9 18.98 -46.99 -12.92
C GLY A 9 17.75 -46.23 -13.40
N ASN A 10 17.59 -44.96 -13.05
CA ASN A 10 16.43 -44.12 -13.38
C ASN A 10 16.49 -43.66 -14.84
N TRP A 11 15.30 -43.36 -15.41
CA TRP A 11 15.15 -42.77 -16.72
C TRP A 11 14.99 -41.25 -16.61
N ARG A 12 15.70 -40.50 -17.45
CA ARG A 12 15.60 -39.04 -17.53
C ARG A 12 15.17 -38.61 -18.93
N VAL A 13 14.14 -37.76 -18.98
CA VAL A 13 13.69 -37.02 -20.16
C VAL A 13 13.97 -35.54 -19.96
N ARG A 14 14.61 -34.93 -20.97
CA ARG A 14 14.86 -33.48 -20.98
C ARG A 14 13.97 -32.81 -22.01
N VAL A 15 13.31 -31.73 -21.61
CA VAL A 15 12.42 -30.92 -22.48
C VAL A 15 12.98 -29.51 -22.51
N LEU A 16 12.95 -28.89 -23.67
CA LEU A 16 13.27 -27.47 -23.77
C LEU A 16 12.19 -26.65 -23.07
N GLU A 17 12.58 -25.92 -22.05
CA GLU A 17 11.67 -25.07 -21.28
C GLU A 17 11.60 -23.66 -21.89
N TYR A 18 12.76 -23.06 -22.17
CA TYR A 18 12.87 -21.78 -22.88
C TYR A 18 14.28 -21.60 -23.47
N THR A 19 14.40 -20.61 -24.37
CA THR A 19 15.70 -20.19 -24.95
C THR A 19 15.92 -18.73 -24.59
N GLU A 20 17.07 -18.41 -23.97
CA GLU A 20 17.48 -17.04 -23.71
C GLU A 20 17.67 -16.22 -24.98
N PRO A 21 17.62 -14.89 -24.95
CA PRO A 21 17.86 -14.02 -26.11
C PRO A 21 19.27 -14.20 -26.74
N ASN A 22 20.24 -14.66 -25.96
CA ASN A 22 21.59 -14.97 -26.39
C ASN A 22 21.71 -16.36 -27.10
N GLY A 23 20.58 -17.07 -27.27
CA GLY A 23 20.51 -18.39 -27.89
C GLY A 23 20.78 -19.56 -26.95
N LYS A 24 21.05 -19.33 -25.67
CA LYS A 24 21.26 -20.37 -24.66
C LYS A 24 19.94 -21.06 -24.32
N ARG A 25 19.92 -22.40 -24.43
CA ARG A 25 18.73 -23.24 -24.20
C ARG A 25 18.68 -23.77 -22.79
N HIS A 26 17.57 -23.57 -22.13
CA HIS A 26 17.28 -24.12 -20.81
C HIS A 26 16.34 -25.31 -20.91
N TYR A 27 16.71 -26.39 -20.20
CA TYR A 27 16.00 -27.65 -20.26
C TYR A 27 15.50 -28.04 -18.87
N ARG A 28 14.27 -28.45 -18.78
CA ARG A 28 13.71 -29.10 -17.60
C ARG A 28 13.89 -30.60 -17.69
N SER A 29 14.27 -31.24 -16.59
CA SER A 29 14.54 -32.67 -16.54
C SER A 29 13.49 -33.37 -15.68
N PHE A 30 12.93 -34.44 -16.20
CA PHE A 30 12.01 -35.33 -15.51
C PHE A 30 12.70 -36.67 -15.35
N THR A 31 12.73 -37.18 -14.10
CA THR A 31 13.48 -38.40 -13.75
C THR A 31 12.58 -39.32 -12.95
N ASP A 32 12.46 -40.60 -13.37
CA ASP A 32 11.67 -41.61 -12.73
C ASP A 32 12.30 -43.00 -12.93
N PRO A 33 12.14 -43.96 -11.98
CA PRO A 33 12.56 -45.35 -12.17
C PRO A 33 11.90 -46.01 -13.39
N ASP A 34 10.63 -45.65 -13.68
CA ASP A 34 9.93 -46.14 -14.85
C ASP A 34 10.09 -45.19 -16.04
N LYS A 35 10.40 -45.78 -17.19
CA LYS A 35 10.60 -45.06 -18.44
C LYS A 35 9.33 -44.35 -18.93
N HIS A 36 8.17 -45.03 -18.81
CA HIS A 36 6.91 -44.48 -19.30
C HIS A 36 6.41 -43.32 -18.41
N THR A 37 6.62 -43.42 -17.12
CA THR A 37 6.29 -42.35 -16.16
C THR A 37 7.14 -41.10 -16.43
N ALA A 38 8.46 -41.23 -16.65
CA ALA A 38 9.35 -40.12 -17.01
C ALA A 38 8.93 -39.45 -18.33
N ILE A 39 8.46 -40.22 -19.32
CA ILE A 39 7.93 -39.69 -20.58
C ILE A 39 6.58 -39.01 -20.39
N SER A 40 5.68 -39.59 -19.58
CA SER A 40 4.37 -39.03 -19.27
C SER A 40 4.48 -37.66 -18.61
N MET A 41 5.30 -37.54 -17.55
CA MET A 41 5.57 -36.28 -16.87
C MET A 41 6.13 -35.20 -17.82
N ALA A 42 7.04 -35.60 -18.71
CA ALA A 42 7.60 -34.69 -19.71
C ALA A 42 6.56 -34.27 -20.77
N SER A 43 5.67 -35.19 -21.16
CA SER A 43 4.59 -34.93 -22.12
C SER A 43 3.52 -34.04 -21.53
N GLU A 44 3.12 -34.28 -20.28
CA GLU A 44 2.17 -33.44 -19.55
C GLU A 44 2.72 -32.02 -19.35
N PHE A 45 4.00 -31.89 -19.02
CA PHE A 45 4.67 -30.58 -18.97
C PHE A 45 4.59 -29.86 -20.31
N LEU A 46 4.91 -30.53 -21.43
CA LEU A 46 4.81 -29.95 -22.77
C LEU A 46 3.36 -29.59 -23.13
N ALA A 47 2.39 -30.45 -22.86
CA ALA A 47 0.98 -30.19 -23.13
C ALA A 47 0.48 -28.97 -22.37
N ASN A 48 0.90 -28.82 -21.10
CA ASN A 48 0.55 -27.68 -20.27
C ASN A 48 1.31 -26.38 -20.65
N HIS A 49 2.42 -26.48 -21.37
CA HIS A 49 3.25 -25.35 -21.78
C HIS A 49 3.12 -25.01 -23.27
N SER A 50 2.88 -25.99 -24.15
CA SER A 50 2.72 -25.76 -25.60
C SER A 50 1.42 -25.06 -25.97
N GLY A 51 0.33 -25.31 -25.21
CA GLY A 51 -0.95 -24.63 -25.45
C GLY A 51 -1.01 -23.16 -25.01
N LYS A 52 -0.04 -22.68 -24.21
CA LYS A 52 0.02 -21.30 -23.75
C LYS A 52 0.94 -20.41 -24.59
N SER A 53 1.87 -20.97 -25.36
CA SER A 53 2.91 -20.24 -26.11
C SER A 53 2.34 -19.50 -27.34
N GLU A 54 1.46 -20.12 -28.11
CA GLU A 54 1.01 -19.54 -29.37
C GLU A 54 0.07 -18.35 -29.23
N THR A 55 -0.74 -18.32 -28.16
CA THR A 55 -1.76 -17.25 -27.95
C THR A 55 -1.14 -15.94 -27.44
N TYR A 56 0.03 -15.98 -26.82
CA TYR A 56 0.65 -14.80 -26.21
C TYR A 56 1.77 -14.16 -27.06
N GLU A 57 2.29 -14.89 -28.07
CA GLU A 57 3.40 -14.40 -28.89
C GLU A 57 3.05 -13.19 -29.77
N ASN A 58 1.79 -12.99 -30.08
CA ASN A 58 1.33 -11.95 -31.01
C ASN A 58 0.66 -10.75 -30.36
N ILE A 59 0.60 -10.68 -29.02
CA ILE A 59 0.02 -9.51 -28.34
C ILE A 59 1.06 -8.43 -28.10
N THR A 60 0.58 -7.18 -28.04
CA THR A 60 1.39 -6.03 -27.64
C THR A 60 1.49 -5.93 -26.11
N VAL A 61 2.44 -5.13 -25.63
CA VAL A 61 2.56 -4.80 -24.20
C VAL A 61 1.26 -4.17 -23.68
N LYS A 62 0.62 -3.29 -24.47
CA LYS A 62 -0.66 -2.68 -24.15
C LYS A 62 -1.74 -3.74 -23.94
N GLU A 63 -1.90 -4.65 -24.89
CA GLU A 63 -2.90 -5.72 -24.79
C GLU A 63 -2.65 -6.65 -23.60
N ALA A 64 -1.38 -6.94 -23.28
CA ALA A 64 -1.03 -7.69 -22.08
C ALA A 64 -1.48 -6.94 -20.80
N CYS A 65 -1.24 -5.64 -20.72
CA CYS A 65 -1.70 -4.80 -19.61
C CYS A 65 -3.24 -4.75 -19.52
N GLU A 66 -3.94 -4.56 -20.62
CA GLU A 66 -5.41 -4.52 -20.66
C GLU A 66 -6.04 -5.86 -20.27
N ARG A 67 -5.50 -6.97 -20.78
CA ARG A 67 -5.93 -8.32 -20.37
C ARG A 67 -5.65 -8.60 -18.90
N TYR A 68 -4.51 -8.15 -18.36
CA TYR A 68 -4.20 -8.25 -16.93
C TYR A 68 -5.22 -7.48 -16.09
N ILE A 69 -5.56 -6.25 -16.48
CA ILE A 69 -6.58 -5.43 -15.81
C ILE A 69 -7.91 -6.17 -15.79
N LYS A 70 -8.38 -6.64 -16.95
CA LYS A 70 -9.64 -7.40 -17.09
C LYS A 70 -9.66 -8.65 -16.22
N ALA A 71 -8.59 -9.42 -16.19
CA ALA A 71 -8.46 -10.62 -15.37
C ALA A 71 -8.50 -10.36 -13.87
N LYS A 72 -8.11 -9.14 -13.43
CA LYS A 72 -8.05 -8.75 -12.02
C LYS A 72 -9.18 -7.80 -11.57
N GLU A 73 -10.05 -7.38 -12.47
CA GLU A 73 -11.08 -6.37 -12.22
C GLU A 73 -12.03 -6.77 -11.08
N ALA A 74 -12.42 -8.03 -11.00
CA ALA A 74 -13.31 -8.54 -9.94
C ALA A 74 -12.61 -8.68 -8.57
N VAL A 75 -11.28 -8.70 -8.53
CA VAL A 75 -10.49 -8.97 -7.30
C VAL A 75 -9.86 -7.71 -6.74
N LEU A 76 -9.46 -6.77 -7.61
CA LEU A 76 -8.78 -5.56 -7.19
C LEU A 76 -9.76 -4.43 -6.87
N SER A 77 -9.29 -3.49 -6.05
CA SER A 77 -10.07 -2.28 -5.75
C SER A 77 -10.32 -1.46 -7.02
N PRO A 78 -11.52 -0.87 -7.21
CA PRO A 78 -11.80 0.05 -8.33
C PRO A 78 -10.75 1.15 -8.50
N SER A 79 -10.26 1.73 -7.40
CA SER A 79 -9.19 2.73 -7.44
C SER A 79 -7.86 2.19 -7.98
N THR A 80 -7.56 0.91 -7.75
CA THR A 80 -6.35 0.25 -8.31
C THR A 80 -6.52 0.03 -9.81
N ILE A 81 -7.69 -0.40 -10.24
CA ILE A 81 -8.04 -0.58 -11.65
C ILE A 81 -7.96 0.77 -12.39
N CYS A 82 -8.53 1.83 -11.80
CA CYS A 82 -8.43 3.19 -12.34
C CYS A 82 -6.98 3.63 -12.53
N GLU A 83 -6.11 3.40 -11.53
CA GLU A 83 -4.69 3.73 -11.62
C GLU A 83 -3.99 2.90 -12.71
N TYR A 84 -4.28 1.60 -12.84
CA TYR A 84 -3.70 0.76 -13.87
C TYR A 84 -4.12 1.22 -15.29
N ARG A 85 -5.39 1.57 -15.50
CA ARG A 85 -5.86 2.14 -16.77
C ARG A 85 -5.18 3.47 -17.09
N ARG A 86 -4.94 4.31 -16.05
CA ARG A 86 -4.19 5.55 -16.19
C ARG A 86 -2.74 5.30 -16.61
N ILE A 87 -2.07 4.30 -16.02
CA ILE A 87 -0.70 3.91 -16.39
C ILE A 87 -0.64 3.50 -17.87
N VAL A 88 -1.56 2.63 -18.31
CA VAL A 88 -1.63 2.20 -19.72
C VAL A 88 -1.83 3.40 -20.66
N LYS A 89 -2.62 4.40 -20.26
CA LYS A 89 -2.92 5.57 -21.08
C LYS A 89 -1.80 6.61 -21.12
N GLN A 90 -1.02 6.75 -20.05
CA GLN A 90 -0.10 7.88 -19.87
C GLN A 90 1.37 7.51 -19.76
N ASP A 91 1.67 6.28 -19.30
CA ASP A 91 3.03 5.85 -19.01
C ASP A 91 3.51 4.78 -19.98
N PHE A 92 4.82 4.63 -20.08
CA PHE A 92 5.45 3.61 -20.92
C PHE A 92 4.99 3.62 -22.39
N GLN A 93 4.62 4.79 -22.93
CA GLN A 93 3.99 4.92 -24.25
C GLN A 93 4.82 4.34 -25.40
N LYS A 94 6.17 4.36 -25.30
CA LYS A 94 7.07 3.74 -26.27
C LYS A 94 7.03 2.21 -26.24
N LEU A 95 6.68 1.62 -25.07
CA LEU A 95 6.59 0.17 -24.92
C LEU A 95 5.21 -0.37 -25.32
N MET A 96 4.16 0.39 -25.12
CA MET A 96 2.77 -0.04 -25.30
C MET A 96 2.47 -0.68 -26.67
N PRO A 97 2.89 -0.09 -27.81
CA PRO A 97 2.63 -0.67 -29.14
C PRO A 97 3.55 -1.85 -29.50
N MET A 98 4.56 -2.11 -28.70
CA MET A 98 5.55 -3.14 -29.00
C MET A 98 4.96 -4.55 -28.84
N PRO A 99 5.27 -5.48 -29.78
CA PRO A 99 4.97 -6.90 -29.58
C PRO A 99 5.65 -7.41 -28.32
N LEU A 100 4.90 -8.08 -27.44
CA LEU A 100 5.39 -8.53 -26.14
C LEU A 100 6.64 -9.44 -26.27
N ARG A 101 6.70 -10.25 -27.31
CA ARG A 101 7.86 -11.11 -27.62
C ARG A 101 9.15 -10.34 -27.92
N LYS A 102 9.05 -9.10 -28.44
CA LYS A 102 10.19 -8.24 -28.79
C LYS A 102 10.64 -7.34 -27.65
N LEU A 103 9.90 -7.29 -26.55
CA LEU A 103 10.27 -6.49 -25.37
C LEU A 103 11.60 -6.99 -24.80
N THR A 104 12.54 -6.07 -24.55
CA THR A 104 13.84 -6.37 -23.94
C THR A 104 13.97 -5.71 -22.55
N PRO A 105 14.80 -6.28 -21.65
CA PRO A 105 15.08 -5.65 -20.35
C PRO A 105 15.66 -4.23 -20.47
N GLU A 106 16.47 -3.98 -21.50
CA GLU A 106 17.05 -2.66 -21.78
C GLU A 106 15.96 -1.62 -22.10
N GLN A 107 14.99 -1.97 -22.94
CA GLN A 107 13.86 -1.08 -23.28
C GLN A 107 13.03 -0.75 -22.05
N VAL A 108 12.80 -1.73 -21.15
CA VAL A 108 12.12 -1.50 -19.88
C VAL A 108 12.94 -0.56 -18.99
N GLN A 109 14.28 -0.75 -18.93
CA GLN A 109 15.15 0.13 -18.16
C GLN A 109 15.09 1.58 -18.66
N ILE A 110 15.16 1.79 -19.97
CA ILE A 110 15.07 3.12 -20.59
C ILE A 110 13.74 3.78 -20.24
N ALA A 111 12.63 3.06 -20.40
CA ALA A 111 11.31 3.57 -20.12
C ALA A 111 11.10 3.91 -18.63
N VAL A 112 11.68 3.13 -17.71
CA VAL A 112 11.67 3.41 -16.27
C VAL A 112 12.54 4.61 -15.94
N SER A 113 13.67 4.78 -16.60
CA SER A 113 14.54 5.95 -16.42
C SER A 113 13.85 7.23 -16.87
N GLU A 114 13.22 7.24 -18.04
CA GLU A 114 12.42 8.36 -18.55
C GLU A 114 11.24 8.70 -17.60
N LEU A 115 10.55 7.67 -17.09
CA LEU A 115 9.47 7.85 -16.11
C LEU A 115 9.98 8.48 -14.81
N SER A 116 11.15 8.06 -14.33
CA SER A 116 11.75 8.52 -13.08
C SER A 116 12.15 10.01 -13.11
N LEU A 117 12.32 10.61 -14.29
CA LEU A 117 12.54 12.05 -14.45
C LEU A 117 11.25 12.88 -14.20
N ARG A 118 10.08 12.25 -14.32
CA ARG A 118 8.77 12.96 -14.26
C ARG A 118 7.98 12.68 -13.00
N VAL A 119 8.31 11.62 -12.25
CA VAL A 119 7.53 11.19 -11.10
C VAL A 119 8.42 10.82 -9.92
N ALA A 120 7.86 10.90 -8.71
CA ALA A 120 8.56 10.50 -7.49
C ALA A 120 9.00 9.01 -7.53
N PRO A 121 10.12 8.64 -6.88
CA PRO A 121 10.65 7.26 -6.88
C PRO A 121 9.62 6.18 -6.51
N LYS A 122 8.78 6.43 -5.50
CA LYS A 122 7.70 5.51 -5.10
C LYS A 122 6.68 5.30 -6.22
N THR A 123 6.32 6.35 -6.94
CA THR A 123 5.38 6.31 -8.06
C THR A 123 5.97 5.49 -9.21
N ALA A 124 7.24 5.75 -9.58
CA ALA A 124 7.93 4.97 -10.62
C ALA A 124 7.98 3.48 -10.28
N ARG A 125 8.29 3.13 -9.03
CA ARG A 125 8.28 1.74 -8.54
C ARG A 125 6.91 1.08 -8.65
N ASN A 126 5.85 1.77 -8.26
CA ASN A 126 4.48 1.23 -8.34
C ASN A 126 4.06 0.99 -9.79
N ARG A 127 4.38 1.94 -10.69
CA ARG A 127 4.07 1.83 -12.12
C ARG A 127 4.86 0.71 -12.78
N HIS A 128 6.14 0.57 -12.46
CA HIS A 128 6.94 -0.57 -12.88
C HIS A 128 6.39 -1.89 -12.35
N GLY A 129 5.95 -1.94 -11.07
CA GLY A 129 5.35 -3.13 -10.47
C GLY A 129 4.10 -3.62 -11.23
N PHE A 130 3.27 -2.70 -11.71
CA PHE A 130 2.14 -3.05 -12.58
C PHE A 130 2.61 -3.62 -13.92
N LEU A 131 3.55 -2.95 -14.61
CA LEU A 131 4.10 -3.43 -15.88
C LEU A 131 4.73 -4.81 -15.72
N HIS A 132 5.51 -5.01 -14.64
CA HIS A 132 6.10 -6.29 -14.28
C HIS A 132 5.04 -7.38 -14.14
N ALA A 133 3.98 -7.12 -13.36
CA ALA A 133 2.92 -8.10 -13.12
C ALA A 133 2.18 -8.47 -14.41
N ALA A 134 1.87 -7.49 -15.25
CA ALA A 134 1.19 -7.70 -16.52
C ALA A 134 2.06 -8.49 -17.51
N VAL A 135 3.33 -8.10 -17.68
CA VAL A 135 4.26 -8.80 -18.59
C VAL A 135 4.53 -10.22 -18.10
N SER A 136 4.80 -10.42 -16.80
CA SER A 136 5.07 -11.73 -16.23
C SER A 136 3.89 -12.71 -16.37
N MET A 137 2.65 -12.22 -16.36
CA MET A 137 1.47 -13.07 -16.55
C MET A 137 1.41 -13.66 -17.95
N TYR A 138 1.84 -12.93 -18.97
CA TYR A 138 1.74 -13.33 -20.38
C TYR A 138 3.09 -13.71 -21.03
N ARG A 139 4.20 -13.45 -20.34
CA ARG A 139 5.54 -13.88 -20.74
C ARG A 139 6.35 -14.27 -19.49
N PRO A 140 6.02 -15.43 -18.87
CA PRO A 140 6.60 -15.83 -17.56
C PRO A 140 8.12 -16.03 -17.57
N GLY A 141 8.75 -16.24 -18.74
CA GLY A 141 10.21 -16.33 -18.87
C GLY A 141 10.94 -14.99 -19.05
N PHE A 142 10.20 -13.85 -19.02
CA PHE A 142 10.85 -12.54 -19.16
C PHE A 142 11.53 -12.11 -17.86
N VAL A 143 12.84 -11.85 -17.92
CA VAL A 143 13.63 -11.44 -16.77
C VAL A 143 13.69 -9.91 -16.70
N PHE A 144 13.11 -9.34 -15.66
CA PHE A 144 13.20 -7.92 -15.37
C PHE A 144 14.51 -7.62 -14.63
N SER A 145 15.55 -7.21 -15.34
CA SER A 145 16.83 -6.74 -14.75
C SER A 145 16.82 -5.22 -14.52
N THR A 146 15.66 -4.65 -14.17
CA THR A 146 15.47 -3.20 -14.08
C THR A 146 15.99 -2.65 -12.75
N ARG A 147 16.93 -1.69 -12.82
CA ARG A 147 17.37 -0.91 -11.67
C ARG A 147 16.36 0.20 -11.40
N LEU A 148 15.70 0.14 -10.25
CA LEU A 148 14.67 1.11 -9.85
C LEU A 148 15.26 2.27 -9.05
N PRO A 149 14.68 3.51 -9.14
CA PRO A 149 15.15 4.66 -8.39
C PRO A 149 15.09 4.37 -6.88
N GLN A 150 16.07 4.88 -6.12
CA GLN A 150 16.11 4.71 -4.68
C GLN A 150 14.90 5.37 -4.01
N LYS A 151 14.36 4.73 -2.99
CA LYS A 151 13.32 5.34 -2.15
C LYS A 151 13.96 6.52 -1.40
N LYS A 152 13.44 7.72 -1.61
CA LYS A 152 13.73 8.84 -0.71
C LYS A 152 12.77 8.69 0.47
N GLU A 153 13.31 8.65 1.68
CA GLU A 153 12.49 8.81 2.89
C GLU A 153 12.04 10.28 2.91
N ALA A 154 10.74 10.49 2.72
CA ALA A 154 10.16 11.79 2.92
C ALA A 154 10.02 12.02 4.42
N GLU A 155 10.38 13.20 4.88
CA GLU A 155 10.14 13.63 6.24
C GLU A 155 8.64 13.47 6.56
N CYS A 156 8.36 12.76 7.65
CA CYS A 156 7.00 12.46 8.06
C CYS A 156 6.55 13.50 9.09
N ILE A 157 6.14 14.68 8.62
CA ILE A 157 5.60 15.72 9.50
C ILE A 157 4.24 15.22 10.04
N VAL A 158 4.17 15.03 11.35
CA VAL A 158 2.96 14.74 12.12
C VAL A 158 2.64 16.00 12.92
N PRO A 159 1.41 16.55 12.83
CA PRO A 159 1.05 17.75 13.58
C PRO A 159 1.07 17.49 15.08
N ILE A 160 1.35 18.54 15.86
CA ILE A 160 1.25 18.57 17.33
C ILE A 160 -0.13 19.09 17.77
N THR A 161 -0.44 18.96 19.05
CA THR A 161 -1.75 19.34 19.61
C THR A 161 -2.13 20.79 19.35
N SER A 162 -1.21 21.74 19.50
CA SER A 162 -1.45 23.17 19.24
C SER A 162 -1.78 23.45 17.77
N GLU A 163 -1.16 22.75 16.83
CA GLU A 163 -1.42 22.89 15.40
C GLU A 163 -2.81 22.34 15.02
N VAL A 164 -3.22 21.21 15.63
CA VAL A 164 -4.58 20.66 15.45
C VAL A 164 -5.63 21.61 16.02
N GLN A 165 -5.38 22.20 17.19
CA GLN A 165 -6.25 23.22 17.78
C GLN A 165 -6.36 24.48 16.92
N THR A 166 -5.24 24.94 16.36
CA THR A 166 -5.19 26.07 15.42
C THR A 166 -5.99 25.78 14.16
N LEU A 167 -5.91 24.57 13.60
CA LEU A 167 -6.76 24.16 12.48
C LEU A 167 -8.24 24.17 12.82
N LEU A 168 -8.61 23.65 14.01
CA LEU A 168 -10.00 23.59 14.47
C LEU A 168 -10.60 24.98 14.72
N SER A 169 -9.78 25.98 15.11
CA SER A 169 -10.24 27.35 15.35
C SER A 169 -10.69 28.07 14.07
N VAL A 170 -10.15 27.68 12.90
CA VAL A 170 -10.48 28.28 11.60
C VAL A 170 -11.27 27.35 10.66
N ALA A 171 -11.56 26.14 11.13
CA ALA A 171 -12.29 25.14 10.37
C ALA A 171 -13.74 25.53 10.16
N ASP A 172 -14.18 25.56 8.90
CA ASP A 172 -15.57 25.76 8.53
C ASP A 172 -16.40 24.47 8.78
N GLU A 173 -17.72 24.58 8.61
CA GLU A 173 -18.68 23.49 8.80
C GLU A 173 -18.40 22.25 7.93
N TRP A 174 -17.71 22.41 6.80
CA TRP A 174 -17.39 21.30 5.89
C TRP A 174 -16.26 20.44 6.39
N ILE A 175 -15.29 21.02 7.11
CA ILE A 175 -14.05 20.32 7.44
C ILE A 175 -13.83 20.11 8.93
N ARG A 176 -14.54 20.84 9.80
CA ARG A 176 -14.38 20.74 11.25
C ARG A 176 -14.64 19.31 11.76
N VAL A 177 -15.80 18.75 11.46
CA VAL A 177 -16.14 17.36 11.86
C VAL A 177 -15.17 16.34 11.27
N PRO A 178 -14.80 16.35 9.98
CA PRO A 178 -13.73 15.50 9.45
C PRO A 178 -12.40 15.61 10.21
N ILE A 179 -11.95 16.81 10.60
CA ILE A 179 -10.74 16.97 11.40
C ILE A 179 -10.89 16.28 12.75
N LEU A 180 -11.99 16.50 13.47
CA LEU A 180 -12.27 15.86 14.76
C LEU A 180 -12.27 14.33 14.63
N LEU A 181 -12.98 13.77 13.65
CA LEU A 181 -13.04 12.33 13.43
C LEU A 181 -11.68 11.71 13.10
N ALA A 182 -10.84 12.42 12.39
CA ALA A 182 -9.49 11.94 12.06
C ALA A 182 -8.51 12.06 13.23
N SER A 183 -8.56 13.20 13.97
CA SER A 183 -7.62 13.52 15.05
C SER A 183 -7.99 12.91 16.39
N GLN A 184 -9.25 12.53 16.61
CA GLN A 184 -9.73 11.94 17.86
C GLN A 184 -10.29 10.52 17.72
N GLY A 185 -10.63 10.09 16.49
CA GLY A 185 -11.16 8.77 16.21
C GLY A 185 -10.29 7.96 15.23
N SER A 186 -9.17 8.50 14.78
CA SER A 186 -8.28 7.81 13.84
C SER A 186 -8.93 7.38 12.51
N LEU A 187 -9.98 8.05 12.05
CA LEU A 187 -10.66 7.69 10.82
C LEU A 187 -9.86 8.08 9.58
N ARG A 188 -9.90 7.19 8.58
CA ARG A 188 -9.32 7.51 7.27
C ARG A 188 -10.26 8.42 6.48
N ARG A 189 -9.70 9.26 5.62
CA ARG A 189 -10.47 10.15 4.74
C ARG A 189 -11.61 9.42 4.01
N SER A 190 -11.32 8.26 3.43
CA SER A 190 -12.31 7.46 2.69
C SER A 190 -13.39 6.83 3.58
N GLU A 191 -13.08 6.57 4.85
CA GLU A 191 -14.03 6.09 5.85
C GLU A 191 -15.00 7.22 6.23
N ILE A 192 -14.47 8.42 6.54
CA ILE A 192 -15.28 9.61 6.87
C ILE A 192 -16.26 9.93 5.73
N CYS A 193 -15.82 9.87 4.48
CA CYS A 193 -16.68 10.10 3.32
C CYS A 193 -17.81 9.06 3.16
N ALA A 194 -17.70 7.90 3.82
CA ALA A 194 -18.69 6.84 3.76
C ALA A 194 -19.68 6.87 4.95
N LEU A 195 -19.40 7.67 5.97
CA LEU A 195 -20.25 7.72 7.16
C LEU A 195 -21.65 8.28 6.88
N THR A 196 -22.58 7.85 7.69
CA THR A 196 -23.94 8.34 7.79
C THR A 196 -24.27 8.57 9.27
N PRO A 197 -25.31 9.32 9.62
CA PRO A 197 -25.69 9.56 11.03
C PRO A 197 -25.89 8.27 11.83
N GLU A 198 -26.37 7.21 11.19
CA GLU A 198 -26.67 5.91 11.80
C GLU A 198 -25.41 5.14 12.22
N ASP A 199 -24.24 5.51 11.71
CA ASP A 199 -22.96 4.89 12.11
C ASP A 199 -22.50 5.34 13.52
N PHE A 200 -23.09 6.42 14.07
CA PHE A 200 -22.75 6.96 15.39
C PHE A 200 -23.60 6.36 16.49
N THR A 201 -22.95 5.91 17.55
CA THR A 201 -23.54 5.49 18.82
C THR A 201 -23.24 6.52 19.91
N ASP A 202 -23.72 6.33 21.14
CA ASP A 202 -23.42 7.24 22.26
C ASP A 202 -21.97 7.14 22.78
N LEU A 203 -21.24 6.09 22.36
CA LEU A 203 -19.85 5.82 22.76
C LEU A 203 -18.82 6.09 21.66
N GLY A 204 -19.26 6.31 20.41
CA GLY A 204 -18.35 6.47 19.29
C GLY A 204 -18.97 6.17 17.94
N VAL A 205 -18.15 5.78 16.97
CA VAL A 205 -18.56 5.53 15.59
C VAL A 205 -18.14 4.13 15.12
N ARG A 206 -19.03 3.47 14.37
CA ARG A 206 -18.77 2.19 13.73
C ARG A 206 -18.24 2.43 12.31
N VAL A 207 -17.04 1.99 12.05
CA VAL A 207 -16.39 2.07 10.74
C VAL A 207 -16.49 0.71 10.04
N SER A 208 -17.36 0.60 9.04
CA SER A 208 -17.59 -0.65 8.28
C SER A 208 -17.53 -0.47 6.75
N LYS A 209 -17.31 0.76 6.29
CA LYS A 209 -17.38 1.13 4.88
C LYS A 209 -16.41 2.25 4.53
N ALA A 210 -16.06 2.36 3.24
CA ALA A 210 -15.18 3.41 2.74
C ALA A 210 -15.60 3.79 1.31
N VAL A 211 -15.48 5.07 0.96
CA VAL A 211 -15.71 5.57 -0.40
C VAL A 211 -14.42 5.45 -1.21
N VAL A 212 -14.52 4.89 -2.40
CA VAL A 212 -13.48 4.91 -3.43
C VAL A 212 -14.04 5.51 -4.72
N ILE A 213 -13.18 6.06 -5.55
CA ILE A 213 -13.59 6.55 -6.88
C ILE A 213 -13.33 5.44 -7.90
N ASN A 214 -14.35 5.12 -8.70
CA ASN A 214 -14.22 4.18 -9.80
C ASN A 214 -13.61 4.86 -11.04
N ASP A 215 -13.47 4.12 -12.12
CA ASP A 215 -12.89 4.59 -13.38
C ASP A 215 -13.76 5.58 -14.15
N GLU A 216 -15.06 5.64 -13.83
CA GLU A 216 -15.99 6.67 -14.35
C GLU A 216 -15.93 7.98 -13.53
N GLY A 217 -15.06 8.07 -12.50
CA GLY A 217 -14.97 9.21 -11.60
C GLY A 217 -16.08 9.25 -10.55
N LYS A 218 -16.91 8.20 -10.41
CA LYS A 218 -18.03 8.16 -9.49
C LYS A 218 -17.60 7.58 -8.13
N PRO A 219 -18.13 8.12 -7.01
CA PRO A 219 -17.92 7.54 -5.69
C PRO A 219 -18.66 6.20 -5.54
N VAL A 220 -17.97 5.19 -5.05
CA VAL A 220 -18.50 3.86 -4.77
C VAL A 220 -18.19 3.51 -3.32
N VAL A 221 -19.21 3.13 -2.58
CA VAL A 221 -19.07 2.62 -1.20
C VAL A 221 -18.69 1.14 -1.25
N LYS A 222 -17.68 0.77 -0.49
CA LYS A 222 -17.24 -0.64 -0.38
C LYS A 222 -16.84 -0.96 1.07
N PRO A 223 -16.75 -2.26 1.42
CA PRO A 223 -16.15 -2.68 2.69
C PRO A 223 -14.70 -2.18 2.81
N PRO A 224 -14.16 -2.03 4.04
CA PRO A 224 -12.77 -1.71 4.26
C PRO A 224 -11.83 -2.71 3.59
N LYS A 225 -10.62 -2.28 3.27
CA LYS A 225 -9.62 -3.10 2.56
C LYS A 225 -9.14 -4.32 3.37
N SER A 226 -9.15 -4.23 4.69
CA SER A 226 -8.72 -5.28 5.62
C SER A 226 -9.76 -5.50 6.72
N LYS A 227 -9.71 -6.65 7.38
CA LYS A 227 -10.56 -6.96 8.54
C LYS A 227 -10.40 -5.92 9.66
N ALA A 228 -9.18 -5.44 9.90
CA ALA A 228 -8.88 -4.38 10.86
C ALA A 228 -9.56 -3.03 10.52
N GLY A 229 -10.01 -2.85 9.29
CA GLY A 229 -10.79 -1.66 8.88
C GLY A 229 -12.22 -1.67 9.39
N ASN A 230 -12.80 -2.84 9.73
CA ASN A 230 -14.11 -2.94 10.34
C ASN A 230 -13.93 -2.90 11.87
N ARG A 231 -14.22 -1.77 12.46
CA ARG A 231 -13.93 -1.50 13.87
C ARG A 231 -14.88 -0.49 14.48
N PHE A 232 -14.88 -0.46 15.81
CA PHE A 232 -15.51 0.59 16.59
C PHE A 232 -14.42 1.58 17.04
N CYS A 233 -14.67 2.89 16.83
CA CYS A 233 -13.79 3.96 17.26
C CYS A 233 -14.49 4.73 18.38
N PRO A 234 -14.04 4.65 19.65
CA PRO A 234 -14.56 5.47 20.74
C PRO A 234 -14.26 6.94 20.45
N LEU A 235 -15.21 7.82 20.80
CA LEU A 235 -15.11 9.26 20.60
C LEU A 235 -15.63 10.01 21.84
N PRO A 236 -15.10 11.20 22.13
CA PRO A 236 -15.68 12.09 23.12
C PRO A 236 -17.14 12.43 22.76
N HIS A 237 -17.96 12.62 23.80
CA HIS A 237 -19.39 12.88 23.63
C HIS A 237 -19.67 14.13 22.79
N GLU A 238 -18.89 15.19 22.98
CA GLU A 238 -18.98 16.45 22.23
C GLU A 238 -18.73 16.23 20.73
N VAL A 239 -17.75 15.39 20.39
CA VAL A 239 -17.45 15.05 18.99
C VAL A 239 -18.59 14.25 18.37
N ILE A 240 -19.22 13.35 19.13
CA ILE A 240 -20.37 12.57 18.66
C ILE A 240 -21.55 13.50 18.39
N GLN A 241 -21.81 14.46 19.27
CA GLN A 241 -22.88 15.44 19.07
C GLN A 241 -22.65 16.31 17.84
N GLU A 242 -21.43 16.88 17.66
CA GLU A 242 -21.08 17.64 16.46
C GLU A 242 -21.21 16.79 15.20
N ALA A 243 -20.76 15.54 15.24
CA ALA A 243 -20.80 14.64 14.09
C ALA A 243 -22.25 14.24 13.71
N ARG A 244 -23.12 13.99 14.67
CA ARG A 244 -24.55 13.72 14.40
C ARG A 244 -25.29 14.93 13.83
N ALA A 245 -24.91 16.14 14.24
CA ALA A 245 -25.47 17.38 13.73
C ALA A 245 -24.89 17.82 12.37
N TRP A 246 -23.83 17.17 11.92
CA TRP A 246 -23.15 17.53 10.70
C TRP A 246 -23.99 17.23 9.46
N LYS A 247 -24.18 18.24 8.59
CA LYS A 247 -25.08 18.18 7.44
C LYS A 247 -24.40 17.80 6.12
N HIS A 248 -23.08 17.61 6.12
CA HIS A 248 -22.27 17.45 4.90
C HIS A 248 -21.79 16.00 4.67
N PHE A 249 -22.60 15.01 5.08
CA PHE A 249 -22.36 13.61 4.73
C PHE A 249 -22.35 13.41 3.22
N GLY A 250 -21.60 12.42 2.73
CA GLY A 250 -21.50 12.12 1.30
C GLY A 250 -20.44 12.92 0.56
N LEU A 251 -19.53 13.62 1.25
CA LEU A 251 -18.35 14.23 0.62
C LEU A 251 -17.52 13.19 -0.14
N THR A 252 -16.98 13.59 -1.28
CA THR A 252 -15.96 12.78 -1.95
C THR A 252 -14.60 12.96 -1.28
N PRO A 253 -13.69 11.95 -1.37
CA PRO A 253 -12.34 12.09 -0.86
C PRO A 253 -11.56 13.27 -1.45
N ALA A 254 -11.85 13.64 -2.70
CA ALA A 254 -11.23 14.80 -3.36
C ALA A 254 -11.75 16.12 -2.77
N SER A 255 -13.07 16.23 -2.59
CA SER A 255 -13.72 17.41 -1.97
C SER A 255 -13.21 17.62 -0.53
N LEU A 256 -13.23 16.57 0.30
CA LEU A 256 -12.71 16.65 1.66
C LEU A 256 -11.25 17.13 1.70
N SER A 257 -10.40 16.61 0.80
CA SER A 257 -9.00 17.07 0.72
C SER A 257 -8.87 18.53 0.30
N ALA A 258 -9.77 19.02 -0.56
CA ALA A 258 -9.77 20.41 -0.99
C ALA A 258 -10.20 21.34 0.17
N HIS A 259 -11.22 20.98 0.93
CA HIS A 259 -11.62 21.71 2.14
C HIS A 259 -10.52 21.74 3.19
N PHE A 260 -9.87 20.59 3.44
CA PHE A 260 -8.74 20.52 4.38
C PHE A 260 -7.59 21.43 3.97
N ARG A 261 -7.20 21.42 2.69
CA ARG A 261 -6.12 22.27 2.17
C ARG A 261 -6.46 23.74 2.37
N ARG A 262 -7.67 24.18 1.99
CA ARG A 262 -8.13 25.55 2.20
C ARG A 262 -8.15 25.95 3.66
N CYS A 263 -8.53 25.07 4.57
CA CYS A 263 -8.51 25.31 6.01
C CYS A 263 -7.06 25.49 6.50
N ARG A 264 -6.16 24.56 6.17
CA ARG A 264 -4.75 24.59 6.55
C ARG A 264 -4.04 25.83 6.01
N ASP A 265 -4.32 26.22 4.78
CA ASP A 265 -3.67 27.37 4.12
C ASP A 265 -4.13 28.73 4.70
N LYS A 266 -5.08 28.76 5.64
CA LYS A 266 -5.49 29.97 6.39
C LYS A 266 -4.64 30.24 7.64
N VAL A 267 -3.84 29.28 8.07
CA VAL A 267 -3.07 29.33 9.33
C VAL A 267 -1.63 28.97 9.11
N ASP A 268 -0.77 29.45 9.98
CA ASP A 268 0.67 29.12 9.95
C ASP A 268 0.91 27.81 10.69
N VAL A 269 0.75 26.70 9.98
CA VAL A 269 1.07 25.35 10.45
C VAL A 269 1.86 24.61 9.38
N PRO A 270 2.71 23.63 9.75
CA PRO A 270 3.47 22.86 8.78
C PRO A 270 2.60 22.21 7.70
N HIS A 271 3.18 22.05 6.53
CA HIS A 271 2.48 21.43 5.39
C HIS A 271 2.36 19.92 5.58
N PHE A 272 1.21 19.44 6.02
CA PHE A 272 0.89 18.01 6.12
C PHE A 272 -0.43 17.64 5.44
N SER A 273 -0.59 16.38 5.12
CA SER A 273 -1.83 15.86 4.50
C SER A 273 -2.86 15.50 5.56
N PHE A 274 -4.15 15.48 5.19
CA PHE A 274 -5.25 15.07 6.06
C PHE A 274 -5.00 13.74 6.81
N HIS A 275 -4.33 12.79 6.16
CA HIS A 275 -4.01 11.50 6.78
C HIS A 275 -3.07 11.61 7.99
N LYS A 276 -2.34 12.71 8.12
CA LYS A 276 -1.45 12.96 9.26
C LYS A 276 -2.19 13.26 10.56
N LEU A 277 -3.45 13.66 10.52
CA LEU A 277 -4.32 13.76 11.69
C LEU A 277 -4.53 12.39 12.36
N ARG A 278 -4.61 11.33 11.57
CA ARG A 278 -4.67 9.97 12.08
C ARG A 278 -3.31 9.52 12.67
N HIS A 279 -2.19 9.99 12.11
CA HIS A 279 -0.87 9.76 12.70
C HIS A 279 -0.73 10.50 14.03
N TYR A 280 -1.21 11.75 14.11
CA TYR A 280 -1.30 12.51 15.34
C TYR A 280 -2.03 11.74 16.44
N TRP A 281 -3.25 11.23 16.18
CA TRP A 281 -4.00 10.43 17.12
C TRP A 281 -3.19 9.26 17.69
N ALA A 282 -2.50 8.54 16.84
CA ALA A 282 -1.68 7.40 17.25
C ALA A 282 -0.46 7.82 18.09
N SER A 283 0.18 8.92 17.72
CA SER A 283 1.34 9.47 18.45
C SER A 283 0.95 10.00 19.83
N GLU A 284 -0.20 10.68 19.95
CA GLU A 284 -0.72 11.16 21.22
C GLU A 284 -1.03 10.00 22.18
N LEU A 285 -1.73 8.97 21.74
CA LEU A 285 -2.03 7.81 22.57
C LEU A 285 -0.78 7.05 23.00
N HIS A 286 0.18 6.92 22.11
CA HIS A 286 1.48 6.32 22.43
C HIS A 286 2.23 7.15 23.48
N ALA A 287 2.27 8.49 23.34
CA ALA A 287 2.87 9.38 24.31
C ALA A 287 2.20 9.32 25.70
N GLN A 288 0.89 9.04 25.74
CA GLN A 288 0.14 8.80 26.97
C GLN A 288 0.33 7.39 27.56
N GLY A 289 1.17 6.54 26.94
CA GLY A 289 1.47 5.20 27.43
C GLY A 289 0.40 4.16 27.13
N ILE A 290 -0.53 4.42 26.21
CA ILE A 290 -1.51 3.40 25.78
C ILE A 290 -0.74 2.31 25.01
N PRO A 291 -0.93 1.01 25.35
CA PRO A 291 -0.21 -0.06 24.67
C PRO A 291 -0.53 -0.12 23.17
N ASP A 292 0.51 -0.30 22.36
CA ASP A 292 0.45 -0.32 20.90
C ASP A 292 -0.62 -1.24 20.32
N LYS A 293 -0.88 -2.38 20.98
CA LYS A 293 -1.92 -3.32 20.57
C LYS A 293 -3.30 -2.67 20.52
N TYR A 294 -3.66 -1.92 21.57
CA TYR A 294 -4.96 -1.24 21.64
C TYR A 294 -5.05 -0.08 20.66
N ILE A 295 -3.94 0.67 20.47
CA ILE A 295 -3.87 1.73 19.46
C ILE A 295 -4.06 1.13 18.05
N ALA A 296 -3.41 0.01 17.75
CA ALA A 296 -3.52 -0.65 16.46
C ALA A 296 -4.95 -1.17 16.19
N GLU A 297 -5.56 -1.85 17.16
CA GLU A 297 -6.92 -2.39 17.05
C GLU A 297 -7.95 -1.27 16.87
N THR A 298 -7.96 -0.29 17.76
CA THR A 298 -8.89 0.84 17.72
C THR A 298 -8.69 1.71 16.48
N GLY A 299 -7.45 1.96 16.12
CA GLY A 299 -7.11 2.73 14.93
C GLY A 299 -7.27 1.96 13.63
N GLY A 300 -7.34 0.63 13.65
CA GLY A 300 -7.47 -0.21 12.45
C GLY A 300 -6.17 -0.29 11.64
N TRP A 301 -5.03 -0.45 12.31
CA TRP A 301 -3.78 -0.91 11.72
C TRP A 301 -3.76 -2.43 11.71
N GLU A 302 -3.28 -3.01 10.65
CA GLU A 302 -3.26 -4.47 10.48
C GLU A 302 -2.22 -5.14 11.37
N THR A 303 -1.11 -4.44 11.61
CA THR A 303 -0.03 -4.90 12.50
C THR A 303 0.52 -3.76 13.35
N VAL A 304 1.11 -4.13 14.49
CA VAL A 304 1.79 -3.19 15.40
C VAL A 304 3.01 -2.55 14.72
N GLU A 305 3.73 -3.28 13.88
CA GLU A 305 4.87 -2.75 13.13
C GLU A 305 4.48 -1.64 12.15
N MET A 306 3.27 -1.73 11.56
CA MET A 306 2.75 -0.64 10.73
C MET A 306 2.44 0.61 11.54
N LEU A 307 1.93 0.44 12.77
CA LEU A 307 1.69 1.52 13.71
C LEU A 307 3.02 2.14 14.16
N GLN A 308 4.00 1.33 14.55
CA GLN A 308 5.31 1.78 15.02
C GLN A 308 6.03 2.69 14.01
N ARG A 309 5.92 2.40 12.73
CA ARG A 309 6.45 3.29 11.67
C ARG A 309 5.78 4.66 11.64
N VAL A 310 4.57 4.80 12.16
CA VAL A 310 3.85 6.07 12.21
C VAL A 310 4.48 7.01 13.24
N TYR A 311 4.72 6.52 14.46
CA TYR A 311 5.21 7.36 15.55
C TYR A 311 6.74 7.34 15.74
N GLN A 312 7.48 6.42 15.11
CA GLN A 312 8.95 6.48 15.09
C GLN A 312 9.49 7.84 14.60
N HIS A 313 8.76 8.52 13.73
CA HIS A 313 9.11 9.87 13.28
C HIS A 313 8.71 10.94 14.31
N ALA A 314 7.57 10.78 14.99
CA ALA A 314 7.11 11.68 16.04
C ALA A 314 8.00 11.61 17.31
N LEU A 315 8.55 10.43 17.61
CA LEU A 315 9.48 10.23 18.74
C LEU A 315 10.78 11.02 18.59
N ARG A 316 11.18 11.43 17.40
CA ARG A 316 12.37 12.29 17.22
C ARG A 316 12.19 13.66 17.88
N ASP A 317 10.97 14.21 17.84
CA ASP A 317 10.67 15.52 18.44
C ASP A 317 10.58 15.44 19.99
N HIS A 318 10.15 14.30 20.53
CA HIS A 318 10.13 14.02 21.97
C HIS A 318 11.42 13.40 22.53
N SER A 319 12.45 13.20 21.70
CA SER A 319 13.69 12.54 22.10
C SER A 319 14.38 13.22 23.28
N ASN A 320 14.39 14.56 23.31
CA ASN A 320 15.01 15.34 24.40
C ASN A 320 14.20 15.19 25.70
N GLU A 321 12.88 15.21 25.63
CA GLU A 321 11.99 15.03 26.78
C GLU A 321 12.12 13.60 27.36
N MET A 322 12.14 12.58 26.51
CA MET A 322 12.36 11.20 26.90
C MET A 322 13.77 10.97 27.48
N THR A 323 14.80 11.62 26.92
CA THR A 323 16.15 11.57 27.47
C THR A 323 16.18 12.16 28.88
N SER A 324 15.55 13.30 29.09
CA SER A 324 15.45 13.94 30.42
C SER A 324 14.69 13.04 31.41
N ARG A 325 13.61 12.40 30.98
CA ARG A 325 12.82 11.48 31.79
C ARG A 325 13.59 10.20 32.15
N ILE A 326 14.36 9.65 31.22
CA ILE A 326 15.25 8.51 31.48
C ILE A 326 16.30 8.91 32.55
N VAL A 327 16.95 10.06 32.39
CA VAL A 327 17.94 10.56 33.36
C VAL A 327 17.30 10.74 34.73
N SER A 328 16.09 11.32 34.84
CA SER A 328 15.42 11.53 36.14
C SER A 328 15.12 10.24 36.87
N ILE A 329 14.63 9.20 36.15
CA ILE A 329 14.34 7.87 36.72
C ILE A 329 15.60 7.26 37.36
N PHE A 330 16.73 7.31 36.66
CA PHE A 330 17.98 6.75 37.19
C PHE A 330 18.58 7.62 38.28
N SER A 331 18.44 8.93 38.24
CA SER A 331 18.90 9.85 39.28
C SER A 331 18.12 9.66 40.59
N GLU A 332 16.79 9.46 40.53
CA GLU A 332 15.97 9.16 41.70
C GLU A 332 16.37 7.82 42.34
N ASN A 333 16.56 6.78 41.52
CA ASN A 333 17.03 5.48 42.01
C ASN A 333 18.39 5.54 42.68
N PHE A 334 19.33 6.30 42.12
CA PHE A 334 20.66 6.48 42.68
C PHE A 334 20.62 7.24 44.02
N SER A 335 19.79 8.27 44.12
CA SER A 335 19.60 9.05 45.37
C SER A 335 18.97 8.21 46.48
N ASN A 336 18.14 7.25 46.17
CA ASN A 336 17.53 6.33 47.14
C ASN A 336 18.53 5.27 47.65
N VAL A 337 19.45 4.82 46.81
CA VAL A 337 20.52 3.90 47.22
C VAL A 337 21.53 4.56 48.16
N THR A 338 21.92 5.80 47.89
CA THR A 338 22.84 6.56 48.75
C THR A 338 22.23 6.91 50.12
N ARG A 339 20.92 7.15 50.21
CA ARG A 339 20.20 7.39 51.49
C ARG A 339 20.04 6.14 52.33
N SER A 340 19.97 4.96 51.74
CA SER A 340 19.88 3.67 52.49
C SER A 340 21.24 3.17 52.96
N ALA A 341 22.36 3.61 52.39
CA ALA A 341 23.74 3.28 52.80
C ALA A 341 24.27 4.18 53.95
N THR A 342 23.55 5.20 54.35
CA THR A 342 23.95 6.15 55.41
C THR A 342 23.12 6.01 56.70
N ARG A 343 22.37 4.90 56.83
CA ARG A 343 21.73 4.41 58.06
C ARG A 343 22.36 3.09 58.43
#